data_43cee7ad65396bd51dbebfa7a0324159
#
_entry.id   43cee7ad65396bd51dbebfa7a0324159
#
_cell.length_a   1.000
_cell.length_b   1.000
_cell.length_c   1.000
_cell.angle_alpha   90.00
_cell.angle_beta   90.00
_cell.angle_gamma   90.00
#
_symmetry.space_group_name_H-M   'P 1'
#
loop_
_entity.id
_entity.type
_entity.pdbx_description
1 polymer ?
#
loop_
_entity_poly.entity_id
_entity_poly.type
_entity_poly.pdbx_seq_one_letter_code
_entity_poly.pdbx_strand_id
1 'polypeptide(L)'
;IKTIGSVAGRMHTGRSRNDLANTVNRMFYRDQINRTIEALVALRAAVVAKAADNVDTVMVVYTHRKEAQPITLGHYLMAISESLQKSIDRYEQLYVRMNQNPLGSGAAAGTGWPLDRERTAALLGFDGMVVDTVEGTAGWDHIMEFASDNAIYLSGLGRLASEIQLWSTDEYRSAELDPAFAGTSSLMP
;
A
#
# COMPACT_ATOMS: atom_id res chain seq x y z
N ILE A 1 -18.18 -0.08 32.01
CA ILE A 1 -19.07 -0.40 33.12
C ILE A 1 -18.45 -0.02 34.46
N LYS A 2 -17.17 -0.37 34.74
CA LYS A 2 -16.51 -0.05 36.03
C LYS A 2 -16.46 1.46 36.33
N THR A 3 -16.37 2.31 35.32
CA THR A 3 -16.22 3.78 35.50
C THR A 3 -17.55 4.54 35.44
N ILE A 4 -18.47 4.12 34.54
CA ILE A 4 -19.72 4.86 34.26
C ILE A 4 -20.98 4.04 34.46
N GLY A 5 -20.88 2.85 35.06
CA GLY A 5 -22.00 1.98 35.39
C GLY A 5 -22.71 1.36 34.17
N SER A 6 -24.00 0.96 34.36
CA SER A 6 -24.80 0.27 33.35
C SER A 6 -25.04 1.08 32.08
N VAL A 7 -24.93 2.40 32.14
CA VAL A 7 -25.09 3.28 30.96
C VAL A 7 -24.04 3.00 29.85
N ALA A 8 -22.90 2.39 30.23
CA ALA A 8 -21.90 1.93 29.26
C ALA A 8 -22.48 0.92 28.25
N GLY A 9 -23.49 0.13 28.61
CA GLY A 9 -24.15 -0.78 27.70
C GLY A 9 -24.86 -0.13 26.53
N ARG A 10 -25.25 1.13 26.65
CA ARG A 10 -25.89 1.89 25.58
C ARG A 10 -24.97 2.20 24.42
N MET A 11 -23.64 2.17 24.63
CA MET A 11 -22.66 2.38 23.56
C MET A 11 -22.78 1.35 22.44
N HIS A 12 -23.31 0.16 22.71
CA HIS A 12 -23.45 -0.91 21.71
C HIS A 12 -24.85 -0.96 21.09
N THR A 13 -25.72 0.01 21.37
CA THR A 13 -27.09 0.06 20.84
C THR A 13 -27.09 0.07 19.31
N GLY A 14 -27.82 -0.83 18.69
CA GLY A 14 -27.97 -0.94 17.25
C GLY A 14 -26.70 -1.41 16.51
N ARG A 15 -25.68 -1.89 17.23
CA ARG A 15 -24.42 -2.38 16.64
C ARG A 15 -24.36 -3.91 16.68
N SER A 16 -23.68 -4.45 15.67
CA SER A 16 -23.15 -5.81 15.68
C SER A 16 -21.64 -5.78 15.84
N ARG A 17 -21.05 -6.92 16.17
CA ARG A 17 -19.61 -7.10 16.07
C ARG A 17 -19.15 -7.02 14.60
N ASN A 18 -20.00 -7.39 13.65
CA ASN A 18 -19.66 -7.45 12.23
C ASN A 18 -19.44 -6.06 11.62
N ASP A 19 -20.41 -5.14 11.75
CA ASP A 19 -20.27 -3.79 11.23
C ASP A 19 -19.18 -3.01 11.97
N LEU A 20 -19.03 -3.22 13.28
CA LEU A 20 -17.96 -2.63 14.07
C LEU A 20 -16.58 -3.12 13.59
N ALA A 21 -16.41 -4.44 13.38
CA ALA A 21 -15.16 -5.01 12.92
C ALA A 21 -14.77 -4.47 11.53
N ASN A 22 -15.72 -4.42 10.59
CA ASN A 22 -15.47 -3.85 9.26
C ASN A 22 -15.10 -2.36 9.35
N THR A 23 -15.76 -1.57 10.22
CA THR A 23 -15.42 -0.16 10.44
C THR A 23 -13.99 0.00 10.94
N VAL A 24 -13.60 -0.75 11.97
CA VAL A 24 -12.25 -0.68 12.55
C VAL A 24 -11.20 -1.09 11.53
N ASN A 25 -11.47 -2.13 10.74
CA ASN A 25 -10.57 -2.54 9.66
C ASN A 25 -10.40 -1.46 8.60
N ARG A 26 -11.48 -0.84 8.13
CA ARG A 26 -11.40 0.26 7.16
C ARG A 26 -10.59 1.44 7.71
N MET A 27 -10.77 1.81 8.98
CA MET A 27 -9.96 2.85 9.62
C MET A 27 -8.48 2.47 9.69
N PHE A 28 -8.17 1.20 10.03
CA PHE A 28 -6.79 0.70 10.06
C PHE A 28 -6.15 0.72 8.67
N TYR A 29 -6.81 0.18 7.65
CA TYR A 29 -6.26 0.13 6.29
C TYR A 29 -6.15 1.51 5.66
N ARG A 30 -7.04 2.44 5.98
CA ARG A 30 -6.92 3.85 5.60
C ARG A 30 -5.59 4.47 6.07
N ASP A 31 -5.20 4.20 7.31
CA ASP A 31 -3.90 4.61 7.86
C ASP A 31 -2.74 3.88 7.16
N GLN A 32 -2.87 2.57 6.92
CA GLN A 32 -1.84 1.80 6.22
C GLN A 32 -1.63 2.28 4.78
N ILE A 33 -2.70 2.62 4.05
CA ILE A 33 -2.60 3.18 2.70
C ILE A 33 -1.80 4.48 2.71
N ASN A 34 -2.15 5.42 3.61
CA ASN A 34 -1.44 6.69 3.70
C ASN A 34 0.05 6.49 3.98
N ARG A 35 0.41 5.63 4.93
CA ARG A 35 1.82 5.30 5.22
C ARG A 35 2.52 4.65 4.04
N THR A 36 1.83 3.81 3.28
CA THR A 36 2.39 3.18 2.09
C THR A 36 2.63 4.21 1.00
N ILE A 37 1.68 5.11 0.75
CA ILE A 37 1.84 6.22 -0.20
C ILE A 37 3.03 7.10 0.20
N GLU A 38 3.14 7.50 1.47
CA GLU A 38 4.27 8.30 1.97
C GLU A 38 5.61 7.61 1.70
N ALA A 39 5.71 6.31 1.98
CA ALA A 39 6.92 5.54 1.73
C ALA A 39 7.25 5.42 0.23
N LEU A 40 6.23 5.20 -0.61
CA LEU A 40 6.40 5.11 -2.07
C LEU A 40 6.81 6.46 -2.68
N VAL A 41 6.25 7.55 -2.19
CA VAL A 41 6.63 8.92 -2.60
C VAL A 41 8.09 9.20 -2.23
N ALA A 42 8.51 8.86 -1.01
CA ALA A 42 9.89 9.03 -0.58
C ALA A 42 10.87 8.18 -1.41
N LEU A 43 10.52 6.91 -1.67
CA LEU A 43 11.31 6.04 -2.53
C LEU A 43 11.41 6.60 -3.96
N ARG A 44 10.28 7.04 -4.52
CA ARG A 44 10.24 7.63 -5.85
C ARG A 44 11.11 8.88 -5.95
N ALA A 45 11.08 9.75 -4.94
CA ALA A 45 11.95 10.93 -4.88
C ALA A 45 13.43 10.54 -4.88
N ALA A 46 13.83 9.53 -4.12
CA ALA A 46 15.21 9.03 -4.12
C ALA A 46 15.62 8.44 -5.48
N VAL A 47 14.72 7.69 -6.14
CA VAL A 47 14.96 7.14 -7.48
C VAL A 47 15.13 8.27 -8.51
N VAL A 48 14.28 9.29 -8.47
CA VAL A 48 14.37 10.45 -9.39
C VAL A 48 15.67 11.23 -9.16
N ALA A 49 16.06 11.48 -7.92
CA ALA A 49 17.32 12.12 -7.61
C ALA A 49 18.52 11.33 -8.18
N LYS A 50 18.52 10.01 -7.95
CA LYS A 50 19.56 9.12 -8.47
C LYS A 50 19.55 9.08 -10.00
N ALA A 51 18.40 9.17 -10.65
CA ALA A 51 18.27 9.25 -12.09
C ALA A 51 18.88 10.55 -12.65
N ALA A 52 18.63 11.68 -11.97
CA ALA A 52 19.20 12.98 -12.36
C ALA A 52 20.74 12.99 -12.32
N ASP A 53 21.33 12.35 -11.30
CA ASP A 53 22.79 12.21 -11.17
C ASP A 53 23.41 11.28 -12.24
N ASN A 54 22.60 10.55 -13.00
CA ASN A 54 23.06 9.50 -13.93
C ASN A 54 22.46 9.63 -15.33
N VAL A 55 22.15 10.82 -15.76
CA VAL A 55 21.59 11.08 -17.11
C VAL A 55 22.56 10.72 -18.24
N ASP A 56 23.88 10.83 -17.98
CA ASP A 56 24.95 10.54 -18.93
C ASP A 56 25.67 9.21 -18.64
N THR A 57 25.29 8.48 -17.59
CA THR A 57 25.88 7.19 -17.22
C THR A 57 25.38 6.11 -18.17
N VAL A 58 26.17 5.81 -19.20
CA VAL A 58 25.82 4.79 -20.21
C VAL A 58 25.93 3.40 -19.64
N MET A 59 24.92 2.59 -19.88
CA MET A 59 24.87 1.17 -19.53
C MET A 59 24.24 0.33 -20.64
N VAL A 60 24.39 -0.99 -20.55
CA VAL A 60 23.78 -1.93 -21.47
C VAL A 60 22.48 -2.47 -20.87
N VAL A 61 21.40 -2.42 -21.63
CA VAL A 61 20.18 -3.18 -21.35
C VAL A 61 20.30 -4.59 -21.88
N TYR A 62 19.91 -5.55 -21.09
CA TYR A 62 19.91 -6.97 -21.43
C TYR A 62 18.49 -7.45 -21.71
N THR A 63 18.32 -8.26 -22.77
CA THR A 63 17.12 -9.06 -23.01
C THR A 63 17.54 -10.53 -23.09
N HIS A 64 16.83 -11.40 -22.40
CA HIS A 64 17.20 -12.84 -22.34
C HIS A 64 18.66 -13.09 -21.91
N ARG A 65 19.19 -12.19 -21.06
CA ARG A 65 20.61 -12.18 -20.63
C ARG A 65 21.63 -11.99 -21.76
N LYS A 66 21.19 -11.40 -22.87
CA LYS A 66 22.04 -10.97 -23.97
C LYS A 66 22.06 -9.47 -24.04
N GLU A 67 23.22 -8.90 -24.36
CA GLU A 67 23.37 -7.48 -24.62
C GLU A 67 22.40 -7.07 -25.74
N ALA A 68 21.60 -6.03 -25.50
CA ALA A 68 20.58 -5.58 -26.44
C ALA A 68 20.86 -4.16 -26.95
N GLN A 69 20.71 -3.16 -26.09
CA GLN A 69 20.82 -1.76 -26.48
C GLN A 69 21.55 -0.92 -25.42
N PRO A 70 22.28 0.11 -25.81
CA PRO A 70 22.78 1.11 -24.86
C PRO A 70 21.62 1.98 -24.38
N ILE A 71 21.61 2.27 -23.08
CA ILE A 71 20.74 3.26 -22.44
C ILE A 71 21.56 4.03 -21.41
N THR A 72 20.93 4.96 -20.70
CA THR A 72 21.53 5.53 -19.49
C THR A 72 20.90 4.95 -18.23
N LEU A 73 21.67 4.94 -17.15
CA LEU A 73 21.12 4.53 -15.83
C LEU A 73 19.96 5.45 -15.41
N GLY A 74 20.05 6.76 -15.74
CA GLY A 74 18.96 7.70 -15.53
C GLY A 74 17.68 7.26 -16.24
N HIS A 75 17.75 6.85 -17.50
CA HIS A 75 16.60 6.32 -18.26
C HIS A 75 16.02 5.07 -17.59
N TYR A 76 16.86 4.11 -17.19
CA TYR A 76 16.39 2.90 -16.49
C TYR A 76 15.65 3.23 -15.19
N LEU A 77 16.23 4.12 -14.36
CA LEU A 77 15.64 4.52 -13.08
C LEU A 77 14.32 5.28 -13.27
N MET A 78 14.16 6.05 -14.33
CA MET A 78 12.89 6.72 -14.64
C MET A 78 11.77 5.71 -14.93
N ALA A 79 12.06 4.56 -15.56
CA ALA A 79 11.06 3.49 -15.72
C ALA A 79 10.60 2.92 -14.36
N ILE A 80 11.51 2.83 -13.38
CA ILE A 80 11.15 2.44 -12.01
C ILE A 80 10.27 3.52 -11.37
N SER A 81 10.61 4.81 -11.52
CA SER A 81 9.82 5.93 -11.02
C SER A 81 8.39 5.92 -11.57
N GLU A 82 8.21 5.62 -12.86
CA GLU A 82 6.86 5.48 -13.45
C GLU A 82 6.08 4.30 -12.87
N SER A 83 6.74 3.17 -12.61
CA SER A 83 6.11 2.02 -11.97
C SER A 83 5.65 2.33 -10.54
N LEU A 84 6.45 3.08 -9.79
CA LEU A 84 6.10 3.56 -8.45
C LEU A 84 4.91 4.52 -8.50
N GLN A 85 4.86 5.45 -9.47
CA GLN A 85 3.72 6.35 -9.63
C GLN A 85 2.42 5.59 -9.86
N LYS A 86 2.43 4.61 -10.75
CA LYS A 86 1.25 3.76 -11.01
C LYS A 86 0.77 3.01 -9.75
N SER A 87 1.70 2.69 -8.86
CA SER A 87 1.36 2.05 -7.58
C SER A 87 0.74 3.05 -6.60
N ILE A 88 1.25 4.28 -6.54
CA ILE A 88 0.65 5.37 -5.77
C ILE A 88 -0.78 5.63 -6.23
N ASP A 89 -0.99 5.75 -7.55
CA ASP A 89 -2.32 6.00 -8.14
C ASP A 89 -3.33 4.89 -7.76
N ARG A 90 -2.88 3.61 -7.69
CA ARG A 90 -3.73 2.50 -7.23
C ARG A 90 -4.15 2.66 -5.77
N TYR A 91 -3.22 3.00 -4.88
CA TYR A 91 -3.54 3.22 -3.48
C TYR A 91 -4.46 4.42 -3.25
N GLU A 92 -4.30 5.50 -4.00
CA GLU A 92 -5.23 6.64 -3.97
C GLU A 92 -6.64 6.22 -4.39
N GLN A 93 -6.76 5.42 -5.45
CA GLN A 93 -8.05 4.90 -5.91
C GLN A 93 -8.66 3.90 -4.92
N LEU A 94 -7.85 3.04 -4.31
CA LEU A 94 -8.31 2.14 -3.24
C LEU A 94 -8.80 2.94 -2.03
N TYR A 95 -8.09 3.99 -1.64
CA TYR A 95 -8.49 4.86 -0.53
C TYR A 95 -9.91 5.39 -0.72
N VAL A 96 -10.22 5.92 -1.90
CA VAL A 96 -11.55 6.47 -2.23
C VAL A 96 -12.65 5.40 -2.09
N ARG A 97 -12.42 4.19 -2.60
CA ARG A 97 -13.41 3.10 -2.51
C ARG A 97 -13.59 2.61 -1.07
N MET A 98 -12.51 2.55 -0.32
CA MET A 98 -12.51 2.03 1.03
C MET A 98 -13.02 3.03 2.06
N ASN A 99 -12.86 4.34 1.83
CA ASN A 99 -13.19 5.40 2.79
C ASN A 99 -14.70 5.63 2.94
N GLN A 100 -15.46 4.53 3.10
CA GLN A 100 -16.90 4.48 3.29
C GLN A 100 -17.23 3.80 4.61
N ASN A 101 -18.07 4.44 5.43
CA ASN A 101 -18.42 3.95 6.76
C ASN A 101 -19.46 2.81 6.71
N PRO A 102 -19.15 1.61 7.18
CA PRO A 102 -20.14 0.52 7.29
C PRO A 102 -20.92 0.54 8.61
N LEU A 103 -20.53 1.32 9.61
CA LEU A 103 -21.14 1.30 10.93
C LEU A 103 -22.62 1.69 10.87
N GLY A 104 -23.44 0.95 11.60
CA GLY A 104 -24.91 1.05 11.58
C GLY A 104 -25.58 0.06 10.64
N SER A 105 -24.79 -0.78 9.93
CA SER A 105 -25.31 -1.92 9.16
C SER A 105 -25.85 -3.04 10.06
N GLY A 106 -25.54 -3.01 11.35
CA GLY A 106 -25.96 -4.03 12.30
C GLY A 106 -25.37 -5.40 12.00
N ALA A 107 -26.16 -6.45 12.14
CA ALA A 107 -25.72 -7.81 11.86
C ALA A 107 -25.72 -8.16 10.36
N ALA A 108 -26.50 -7.45 9.55
CA ALA A 108 -26.57 -7.45 8.08
C ALA A 108 -27.79 -6.66 7.58
N ALA A 109 -28.92 -6.66 8.31
CA ALA A 109 -30.18 -6.09 7.88
C ALA A 109 -30.46 -4.67 8.43
N GLY A 110 -29.43 -3.99 8.90
CA GLY A 110 -29.59 -2.71 9.57
C GLY A 110 -30.14 -2.84 10.98
N THR A 111 -30.78 -1.79 11.47
CA THR A 111 -31.39 -1.74 12.80
C THR A 111 -32.61 -0.83 12.81
N GLY A 112 -33.62 -1.18 13.64
CA GLY A 112 -34.77 -0.32 13.89
C GLY A 112 -34.48 0.84 14.87
N TRP A 113 -33.27 0.95 15.40
CA TRP A 113 -32.89 2.08 16.22
C TRP A 113 -32.61 3.31 15.35
N PRO A 114 -32.98 4.53 15.81
CA PRO A 114 -32.76 5.77 15.05
C PRO A 114 -31.29 6.19 15.11
N LEU A 115 -30.45 5.44 14.39
CA LEU A 115 -29.02 5.76 14.26
C LEU A 115 -28.80 6.73 13.11
N ASP A 116 -28.02 7.77 13.37
CA ASP A 116 -27.53 8.70 12.36
C ASP A 116 -26.21 8.19 11.78
N ARG A 117 -26.30 7.44 10.68
CA ARG A 117 -25.15 6.83 10.02
C ARG A 117 -24.27 7.87 9.32
N GLU A 118 -24.85 8.94 8.79
CA GLU A 118 -24.12 10.02 8.13
C GLU A 118 -23.27 10.80 9.16
N ARG A 119 -23.86 11.13 10.29
CA ARG A 119 -23.13 11.75 11.40
C ARG A 119 -22.00 10.86 11.90
N THR A 120 -22.23 9.55 12.00
CA THR A 120 -21.19 8.60 12.42
C THR A 120 -20.05 8.56 11.41
N ALA A 121 -20.35 8.56 10.11
CA ALA A 121 -19.36 8.63 9.04
C ALA A 121 -18.51 9.91 9.17
N ALA A 122 -19.14 11.05 9.31
CA ALA A 122 -18.45 12.34 9.47
C ALA A 122 -17.55 12.37 10.72
N LEU A 123 -18.04 11.88 11.86
CA LEU A 123 -17.26 11.84 13.12
C LEU A 123 -16.05 10.90 13.07
N LEU A 124 -16.11 9.85 12.24
CA LEU A 124 -15.01 8.91 12.04
C LEU A 124 -14.11 9.30 10.85
N GLY A 125 -14.39 10.42 10.19
CA GLY A 125 -13.62 10.93 9.06
C GLY A 125 -13.74 10.09 7.80
N PHE A 126 -14.89 9.44 7.58
CA PHE A 126 -15.21 8.79 6.30
C PHE A 126 -15.86 9.80 5.35
N ASP A 127 -15.63 9.63 4.04
CA ASP A 127 -16.20 10.50 3.01
C ASP A 127 -17.68 10.20 2.73
N GLY A 128 -18.14 9.04 3.16
CA GLY A 128 -19.51 8.59 2.98
C GLY A 128 -19.81 7.35 3.78
N MET A 129 -20.87 6.64 3.41
CA MET A 129 -21.26 5.39 4.05
C MET A 129 -21.50 4.27 3.03
N VAL A 130 -21.25 3.04 3.42
CA VAL A 130 -21.68 1.87 2.67
C VAL A 130 -23.21 1.80 2.76
N VAL A 131 -23.88 1.99 1.63
CA VAL A 131 -25.35 2.13 1.59
C VAL A 131 -26.03 0.81 1.92
N ASP A 132 -25.64 -0.28 1.27
CA ASP A 132 -26.17 -1.60 1.52
C ASP A 132 -25.62 -2.19 2.83
N THR A 133 -26.50 -2.65 3.69
CA THR A 133 -26.13 -3.12 5.02
C THR A 133 -25.54 -4.54 5.02
N VAL A 134 -25.84 -5.36 4.01
CA VAL A 134 -25.20 -6.67 3.83
C VAL A 134 -23.76 -6.44 3.41
N GLU A 135 -23.53 -5.56 2.43
CA GLU A 135 -22.19 -5.15 2.00
C GLU A 135 -21.40 -4.52 3.17
N GLY A 136 -22.05 -3.69 3.98
CA GLY A 136 -21.44 -3.08 5.18
C GLY A 136 -20.96 -4.06 6.23
N THR A 137 -21.44 -5.30 6.22
CA THR A 137 -21.02 -6.36 7.15
C THR A 137 -20.16 -7.44 6.51
N ALA A 138 -20.34 -7.72 5.22
CA ALA A 138 -19.70 -8.83 4.50
C ALA A 138 -18.65 -8.40 3.47
N GLY A 139 -18.60 -7.12 3.10
CA GLY A 139 -17.65 -6.59 2.12
C GLY A 139 -16.25 -6.42 2.69
N TRP A 140 -15.39 -7.39 2.42
CA TRP A 140 -13.97 -7.43 2.84
C TRP A 140 -12.99 -7.33 1.66
N ASP A 141 -13.48 -7.00 0.49
CA ASP A 141 -12.73 -6.86 -0.77
C ASP A 141 -11.59 -5.85 -0.70
N HIS A 142 -11.75 -4.77 0.08
CA HIS A 142 -10.72 -3.75 0.31
C HIS A 142 -9.41 -4.32 0.90
N ILE A 143 -9.50 -5.39 1.72
CA ILE A 143 -8.32 -6.08 2.25
C ILE A 143 -7.59 -6.83 1.14
N MET A 144 -8.35 -7.51 0.28
CA MET A 144 -7.80 -8.26 -0.85
C MET A 144 -7.19 -7.32 -1.88
N GLU A 145 -7.83 -6.17 -2.13
CA GLU A 145 -7.31 -5.14 -3.03
C GLU A 145 -5.99 -4.56 -2.49
N PHE A 146 -5.94 -4.19 -1.21
CA PHE A 146 -4.71 -3.74 -0.57
C PHE A 146 -3.57 -4.76 -0.68
N ALA A 147 -3.85 -6.04 -0.43
CA ALA A 147 -2.88 -7.11 -0.56
C ALA A 147 -2.40 -7.29 -2.02
N SER A 148 -3.31 -7.17 -2.98
CA SER A 148 -3.00 -7.26 -4.41
C SER A 148 -2.13 -6.09 -4.87
N ASP A 149 -2.42 -4.87 -4.43
CA ASP A 149 -1.62 -3.69 -4.73
C ASP A 149 -0.20 -3.80 -4.15
N ASN A 150 -0.08 -4.35 -2.92
CA ASN A 150 1.24 -4.69 -2.34
C ASN A 150 2.00 -5.68 -3.23
N ALA A 151 1.35 -6.74 -3.71
CA ALA A 151 2.00 -7.74 -4.57
C ALA A 151 2.46 -7.14 -5.91
N ILE A 152 1.68 -6.22 -6.48
CA ILE A 152 2.00 -5.54 -7.75
C ILE A 152 3.26 -4.69 -7.59
N TYR A 153 3.33 -3.81 -6.61
CA TYR A 153 4.50 -2.93 -6.47
C TYR A 153 5.74 -3.69 -6.03
N LEU A 154 5.60 -4.69 -5.15
CA LEU A 154 6.72 -5.53 -4.72
C LEU A 154 7.29 -6.36 -5.87
N SER A 155 6.45 -6.84 -6.79
CA SER A 155 6.91 -7.48 -8.01
C SER A 155 7.75 -6.52 -8.88
N GLY A 156 7.33 -5.26 -8.99
CA GLY A 156 8.10 -4.22 -9.68
C GLY A 156 9.45 -3.92 -9.03
N LEU A 157 9.49 -3.79 -7.71
CA LEU A 157 10.73 -3.60 -6.95
C LEU A 157 11.63 -4.84 -6.98
N GLY A 158 11.06 -6.04 -7.02
CA GLY A 158 11.80 -7.30 -7.18
C GLY A 158 12.64 -7.33 -8.45
N ARG A 159 12.15 -6.72 -9.55
CA ARG A 159 12.95 -6.55 -10.77
C ARG A 159 14.17 -5.69 -10.51
N LEU A 160 14.01 -4.51 -9.92
CA LEU A 160 15.12 -3.61 -9.59
C LEU A 160 16.14 -4.31 -8.69
N ALA A 161 15.68 -5.01 -7.65
CA ALA A 161 16.55 -5.76 -6.75
C ALA A 161 17.36 -6.83 -7.48
N SER A 162 16.73 -7.56 -8.40
CA SER A 162 17.40 -8.57 -9.23
C SER A 162 18.43 -7.95 -10.17
N GLU A 163 18.14 -6.79 -10.76
CA GLU A 163 19.10 -6.07 -11.61
C GLU A 163 20.29 -5.57 -10.79
N ILE A 164 20.08 -4.97 -9.62
CA ILE A 164 21.17 -4.53 -8.73
C ILE A 164 22.05 -5.72 -8.35
N GLN A 165 21.45 -6.88 -8.04
CA GLN A 165 22.20 -8.09 -7.76
C GLN A 165 23.06 -8.51 -8.95
N LEU A 166 22.50 -8.53 -10.18
CA LEU A 166 23.24 -8.87 -11.38
C LEU A 166 24.37 -7.88 -11.66
N TRP A 167 24.10 -6.59 -11.57
CA TRP A 167 25.10 -5.54 -11.82
C TRP A 167 26.29 -5.61 -10.86
N SER A 168 26.09 -6.13 -9.66
CA SER A 168 27.14 -6.27 -8.63
C SER A 168 27.89 -7.60 -8.69
N THR A 169 27.56 -8.52 -9.62
CA THR A 169 28.33 -9.77 -9.79
C THR A 169 29.68 -9.53 -10.41
N ASP A 170 30.58 -10.50 -10.20
CA ASP A 170 31.93 -10.47 -10.80
C ASP A 170 31.93 -10.52 -12.31
N GLU A 171 30.87 -11.07 -12.92
CA GLU A 171 30.69 -11.15 -14.37
C GLU A 171 30.26 -9.82 -14.99
N TYR A 172 29.31 -9.10 -14.33
CA TYR A 172 28.77 -7.85 -14.85
C TYR A 172 29.59 -6.62 -14.42
N ARG A 173 29.94 -6.51 -13.16
CA ARG A 173 30.77 -5.42 -12.58
C ARG A 173 30.29 -4.02 -12.96
N SER A 174 28.98 -3.83 -13.12
CA SER A 174 28.40 -2.55 -13.52
C SER A 174 28.05 -1.67 -12.33
N ALA A 175 27.97 -2.25 -11.13
CA ALA A 175 27.71 -1.57 -9.88
C ALA A 175 28.53 -2.18 -8.75
N GLU A 176 28.95 -1.36 -7.81
CA GLU A 176 29.55 -1.78 -6.55
C GLU A 176 28.59 -1.47 -5.40
N LEU A 177 28.38 -2.44 -4.53
CA LEU A 177 27.55 -2.26 -3.35
C LEU A 177 28.42 -1.74 -2.20
N ASP A 178 27.94 -0.73 -1.51
CA ASP A 178 28.58 -0.27 -0.26
C ASP A 178 28.64 -1.44 0.74
N PRO A 179 29.84 -1.72 1.33
CA PRO A 179 30.01 -2.80 2.31
C PRO A 179 29.02 -2.77 3.47
N ALA A 180 28.46 -1.59 3.81
CA ALA A 180 27.43 -1.45 4.84
C ALA A 180 26.13 -2.20 4.49
N PHE A 181 25.88 -2.45 3.21
CA PHE A 181 24.71 -3.19 2.69
C PHE A 181 25.06 -4.60 2.22
N ALA A 182 26.34 -4.96 2.21
CA ALA A 182 26.81 -6.29 1.83
C ALA A 182 26.91 -7.18 3.07
N GLY A 183 26.14 -8.26 3.09
CA GLY A 183 26.25 -9.27 4.16
C GLY A 183 27.47 -10.16 3.95
N THR A 184 28.00 -10.72 5.05
CA THR A 184 29.00 -11.78 4.99
C THR A 184 28.33 -13.14 4.83
N SER A 185 28.95 -14.05 4.08
CA SER A 185 28.50 -15.43 4.02
C SER A 185 28.77 -16.12 5.36
N SER A 186 27.79 -16.85 5.90
CA SER A 186 27.97 -17.68 7.09
C SER A 186 28.75 -18.96 6.80
N LEU A 187 28.86 -19.36 5.54
CA LEU A 187 29.53 -20.59 5.10
C LEU A 187 30.87 -20.33 4.40
N MET A 188 30.96 -19.21 3.68
CA MET A 188 32.15 -18.82 2.90
C MET A 188 32.49 -17.37 3.27
N PRO A 189 33.25 -17.14 4.35
CA PRO A 189 33.67 -15.82 4.78
C PRO A 189 34.69 -15.16 3.84
#